data_bf0482c51d3322bc711dacc8f4985d57
#
_entry.id   bf0482c51d3322bc711dacc8f4985d57
#
_cell.length_a   1.000
_cell.length_b   1.000
_cell.length_c   1.000
_cell.angle_alpha   90.00
_cell.angle_beta   90.00
_cell.angle_gamma   90.00
#
_symmetry.space_group_name_H-M   'P 1'
#
loop_
_entity.id
_entity.type
_entity.pdbx_description
1 polymer ?
#
loop_
_entity_poly.entity_id
_entity_poly.type
_entity_poly.pdbx_seq_one_letter_code
_entity_poly.pdbx_strand_id
1 'polypeptide(L)'
;QGDGSFAHGDYQHLGVECEIAVSIAADLPGGQVYDRDSVGDAVRTVMAAIEVVNDRFIDYRSINTPTLIADDFFAAGCVLGRPVSDWRGLDLAALSGRMTVDGTEVGKGVGSDILGHPFAALTWLANRRAEAGLPLRAGEFVLLGSLVQTQWIELGAVVEVEIEELGKVVAHF
;
A
#
# COMPACT_ATOMS: atom_id res chain seq x y z
N GLN A 1 6.77 -8.79 12.12
CA GLN A 1 5.98 -7.64 11.66
C GLN A 1 6.83 -6.39 11.74
N GLY A 2 6.80 -5.56 10.69
CA GLY A 2 7.56 -4.32 10.61
C GLY A 2 9.01 -4.48 10.16
N ASP A 3 9.46 -5.68 9.84
CA ASP A 3 10.79 -5.98 9.31
C ASP A 3 10.69 -7.09 8.27
N GLY A 4 11.34 -6.91 7.11
CA GLY A 4 11.35 -7.84 6.00
C GLY A 4 12.68 -7.87 5.28
N SER A 5 12.99 -9.00 4.63
CA SER A 5 14.19 -9.13 3.81
C SER A 5 13.82 -9.74 2.45
N PHE A 6 14.39 -9.19 1.41
CA PHE A 6 14.19 -9.59 0.02
C PHE A 6 15.55 -9.83 -0.65
N ALA A 7 15.64 -10.86 -1.46
CA ALA A 7 16.85 -11.07 -2.23
C ALA A 7 16.79 -10.20 -3.50
N HIS A 8 17.57 -9.13 -3.54
CA HIS A 8 17.59 -8.16 -4.65
C HIS A 8 17.69 -8.84 -6.03
N GLY A 9 18.47 -9.92 -6.12
CA GLY A 9 18.70 -10.67 -7.37
C GLY A 9 17.47 -11.42 -7.90
N ASP A 10 16.36 -11.49 -7.14
CA ASP A 10 15.11 -12.11 -7.60
C ASP A 10 14.27 -11.15 -8.45
N TYR A 11 14.68 -9.89 -8.57
CA TYR A 11 13.95 -8.81 -9.24
C TYR A 11 14.76 -8.27 -10.43
N GLN A 12 14.06 -7.77 -11.46
CA GLN A 12 14.68 -7.15 -12.64
C GLN A 12 14.99 -5.67 -12.39
N HIS A 13 14.03 -4.93 -11.88
CA HIS A 13 14.18 -3.53 -11.54
C HIS A 13 13.34 -3.26 -10.29
N LEU A 14 14.01 -3.33 -9.16
CA LEU A 14 13.39 -3.32 -7.85
C LEU A 14 13.09 -1.91 -7.37
N GLY A 15 11.85 -1.67 -6.98
CA GLY A 15 11.42 -0.42 -6.38
C GLY A 15 10.64 -0.65 -5.08
N VAL A 16 10.47 0.44 -4.33
CA VAL A 16 9.72 0.45 -3.07
C VAL A 16 8.81 1.65 -2.98
N GLU A 17 7.70 1.49 -2.26
CA GLU A 17 6.68 2.50 -2.04
C GLU A 17 6.31 2.61 -0.57
N CYS A 18 5.93 3.84 -0.15
CA CYS A 18 5.51 4.16 1.22
C CYS A 18 3.99 4.11 1.29
N GLU A 19 3.44 3.08 1.91
CA GLU A 19 2.02 2.74 1.85
C GLU A 19 1.32 2.85 3.20
N ILE A 20 0.01 3.20 3.15
CA ILE A 20 -0.93 2.86 4.22
C ILE A 20 -1.63 1.57 3.83
N ALA A 21 -1.61 0.58 4.71
CA ALA A 21 -2.32 -0.68 4.53
C ALA A 21 -3.47 -0.83 5.51
N VAL A 22 -4.49 -1.60 5.12
CA VAL A 22 -5.61 -1.99 5.99
C VAL A 22 -5.80 -3.49 6.00
N SER A 23 -6.27 -4.04 7.12
CA SER A 23 -6.79 -5.41 7.18
C SER A 23 -8.32 -5.40 7.25
N ILE A 24 -8.95 -6.33 6.54
CA ILE A 24 -10.41 -6.45 6.42
C ILE A 24 -10.96 -7.35 7.52
N ALA A 25 -11.95 -6.87 8.27
CA ALA A 25 -12.61 -7.59 9.35
C ALA A 25 -13.84 -8.36 8.90
N ALA A 26 -14.56 -7.85 7.90
CA ALA A 26 -15.81 -8.40 7.42
C ALA A 26 -15.85 -8.39 5.89
N ASP A 27 -16.50 -9.38 5.30
CA ASP A 27 -16.71 -9.44 3.85
C ASP A 27 -17.42 -8.17 3.35
N LEU A 28 -17.04 -7.71 2.15
CA LEU A 28 -17.68 -6.62 1.43
C LEU A 28 -18.40 -7.19 0.20
N PRO A 29 -19.58 -7.85 0.38
CA PRO A 29 -20.26 -8.57 -0.69
C PRO A 29 -20.76 -7.66 -1.81
N GLY A 30 -21.04 -8.26 -2.97
CA GLY A 30 -21.73 -7.59 -4.08
C GLY A 30 -23.18 -7.26 -3.79
N GLY A 31 -23.80 -6.48 -4.69
CA GLY A 31 -25.22 -6.11 -4.59
C GLY A 31 -25.51 -4.83 -3.81
N GLN A 32 -24.48 -4.12 -3.38
CA GLN A 32 -24.59 -2.79 -2.76
C GLN A 32 -23.43 -1.89 -3.25
N VAL A 33 -23.60 -0.58 -3.04
CA VAL A 33 -22.56 0.42 -3.32
C VAL A 33 -21.96 0.85 -1.98
N TYR A 34 -20.65 0.85 -1.93
CA TYR A 34 -19.85 1.24 -0.78
C TYR A 34 -19.46 2.73 -0.86
N ASP A 35 -19.42 3.39 0.28
CA ASP A 35 -18.82 4.68 0.53
C ASP A 35 -17.67 4.56 1.55
N ARG A 36 -17.07 5.67 1.95
CA ARG A 36 -15.92 5.66 2.89
C ARG A 36 -16.32 5.14 4.27
N ASP A 37 -17.54 5.42 4.73
CA ASP A 37 -17.98 5.01 6.05
C ASP A 37 -18.21 3.49 6.08
N SER A 38 -18.92 2.97 5.09
CA SER A 38 -19.25 1.54 4.98
C SER A 38 -18.02 0.66 4.74
N VAL A 39 -17.00 1.13 3.97
CA VAL A 39 -15.74 0.38 3.90
C VAL A 39 -14.94 0.49 5.19
N GLY A 40 -14.99 1.65 5.88
CA GLY A 40 -14.36 1.86 7.18
C GLY A 40 -14.90 0.91 8.25
N ASP A 41 -16.18 0.60 8.23
CA ASP A 41 -16.80 -0.38 9.15
C ASP A 41 -16.23 -1.79 8.97
N ALA A 42 -15.81 -2.14 7.75
CA ALA A 42 -15.19 -3.42 7.45
C ALA A 42 -13.68 -3.47 7.76
N VAL A 43 -13.03 -2.34 8.08
CA VAL A 43 -11.61 -2.28 8.41
C VAL A 43 -11.37 -2.68 9.86
N ARG A 44 -10.48 -3.65 10.07
CA ARG A 44 -10.02 -4.09 11.40
C ARG A 44 -8.89 -3.22 11.93
N THR A 45 -7.84 -3.06 11.15
CA THR A 45 -6.61 -2.34 11.54
C THR A 45 -6.09 -1.52 10.38
N VAL A 46 -5.38 -0.45 10.71
CA VAL A 46 -4.58 0.34 9.77
C VAL A 46 -3.12 0.19 10.16
N MET A 47 -2.19 0.22 9.22
CA MET A 47 -0.77 0.04 9.47
C MET A 47 0.07 0.74 8.41
N ALA A 48 1.29 1.14 8.77
CA ALA A 48 2.30 1.52 7.79
C ALA A 48 2.74 0.27 7.01
N ALA A 49 3.12 0.43 5.75
CA ALA A 49 3.64 -0.66 4.93
C ALA A 49 4.71 -0.17 3.96
N ILE A 50 5.55 -1.09 3.51
CA ILE A 50 6.38 -0.95 2.32
C ILE A 50 5.80 -1.87 1.26
N GLU A 51 5.41 -1.33 0.10
CA GLU A 51 5.20 -2.15 -1.08
C GLU A 51 6.53 -2.36 -1.79
N VAL A 52 6.75 -3.58 -2.25
CA VAL A 52 7.88 -3.96 -3.09
C VAL A 52 7.36 -4.14 -4.50
N VAL A 53 7.90 -3.38 -5.44
CA VAL A 53 7.53 -3.43 -6.85
C VAL A 53 8.70 -3.89 -7.70
N ASN A 54 8.40 -4.58 -8.79
CA ASN A 54 9.40 -5.05 -9.75
C ASN A 54 8.96 -4.65 -11.16
N ASP A 55 9.63 -3.67 -11.75
CA ASP A 55 9.41 -3.35 -13.16
C ASP A 55 9.97 -4.47 -14.04
N ARG A 56 9.08 -5.25 -14.63
CA ARG A 56 9.37 -6.42 -15.48
C ARG A 56 9.41 -6.08 -16.97
N PHE A 57 9.26 -4.80 -17.31
CA PHE A 57 9.17 -4.35 -18.70
C PHE A 57 10.46 -3.67 -19.15
N ILE A 58 10.73 -3.70 -20.45
CA ILE A 58 11.84 -2.96 -21.06
C ILE A 58 11.63 -1.45 -20.96
N ASP A 59 10.36 -1.03 -21.16
CA ASP A 59 9.92 0.36 -21.03
C ASP A 59 8.45 0.38 -20.59
N TYR A 60 8.21 0.50 -19.29
CA TYR A 60 6.86 0.52 -18.73
C TYR A 60 6.02 1.72 -19.19
N ARG A 61 6.68 2.82 -19.60
CA ARG A 61 5.96 4.02 -20.10
C ARG A 61 5.28 3.77 -21.43
N SER A 62 5.70 2.75 -22.17
CA SER A 62 5.07 2.31 -23.42
C SER A 62 3.93 1.32 -23.23
N ILE A 63 3.72 0.83 -21.99
CA ILE A 63 2.73 -0.18 -21.65
C ILE A 63 1.36 0.47 -21.43
N ASN A 64 0.32 -0.14 -21.98
CA ASN A 64 -1.06 0.32 -21.77
C ASN A 64 -1.62 -0.11 -20.41
N THR A 65 -2.60 0.62 -19.89
CA THR A 65 -3.23 0.35 -18.60
C THR A 65 -3.78 -1.08 -18.44
N PRO A 66 -4.45 -1.70 -19.43
CA PRO A 66 -4.88 -3.10 -19.32
C PRO A 66 -3.75 -4.08 -19.06
N THR A 67 -2.57 -3.88 -19.66
CA THR A 67 -1.39 -4.71 -19.43
C THR A 67 -0.85 -4.50 -18.03
N LEU A 68 -0.79 -3.25 -17.54
CA LEU A 68 -0.38 -2.94 -16.16
C LEU A 68 -1.32 -3.57 -15.13
N ILE A 69 -2.64 -3.54 -15.38
CA ILE A 69 -3.62 -4.22 -14.51
C ILE A 69 -3.39 -5.73 -14.50
N ALA A 70 -3.12 -6.33 -15.66
CA ALA A 70 -2.85 -7.77 -15.75
C ALA A 70 -1.53 -8.18 -15.07
N ASP A 71 -0.56 -7.26 -14.99
CA ASP A 71 0.72 -7.42 -14.31
C ASP A 71 0.62 -7.14 -12.79
N ASP A 72 -0.53 -6.69 -12.30
CA ASP A 72 -0.75 -6.20 -10.94
C ASP A 72 0.10 -4.95 -10.61
N PHE A 73 0.29 -4.07 -11.59
CA PHE A 73 1.05 -2.82 -11.46
C PHE A 73 2.42 -3.00 -10.78
N PHE A 74 3.19 -4.00 -11.23
CA PHE A 74 4.52 -4.36 -10.72
C PHE A 74 4.54 -5.00 -9.33
N ALA A 75 3.41 -5.19 -8.66
CA ALA A 75 3.37 -5.77 -7.32
C ALA A 75 4.21 -7.05 -7.23
N ALA A 76 5.08 -7.11 -6.23
CA ALA A 76 6.02 -8.20 -6.05
C ALA A 76 6.15 -8.65 -4.59
N GLY A 77 5.66 -7.86 -3.65
CA GLY A 77 5.65 -8.18 -2.24
C GLY A 77 5.33 -6.98 -1.36
N CYS A 78 5.32 -7.19 -0.05
CA CYS A 78 5.18 -6.09 0.89
C CYS A 78 5.73 -6.45 2.28
N VAL A 79 6.01 -5.42 3.08
CA VAL A 79 6.24 -5.56 4.53
C VAL A 79 5.14 -4.78 5.24
N LEU A 80 4.37 -5.48 6.07
CA LEU A 80 3.30 -4.87 6.86
C LEU A 80 3.83 -4.52 8.25
N GLY A 81 3.53 -3.31 8.70
CA GLY A 81 3.86 -2.80 10.00
C GLY A 81 3.00 -3.36 11.12
N ARG A 82 3.14 -2.77 12.29
CA ARG A 82 2.32 -3.12 13.45
C ARG A 82 0.87 -2.69 13.22
N PRO A 83 -0.11 -3.60 13.40
CA PRO A 83 -1.52 -3.25 13.27
C PRO A 83 -1.98 -2.27 14.36
N VAL A 84 -2.63 -1.17 13.98
CA VAL A 84 -3.29 -0.20 14.86
C VAL A 84 -4.79 -0.47 14.83
N SER A 85 -5.36 -0.87 15.96
CA SER A 85 -6.78 -1.26 16.07
C SER A 85 -7.70 -0.09 16.43
N ASP A 86 -7.21 0.89 17.15
CA ASP A 86 -7.94 2.10 17.59
C ASP A 86 -7.76 3.29 16.64
N TRP A 87 -7.60 2.99 15.37
CA TRP A 87 -7.38 3.94 14.29
C TRP A 87 -8.55 4.92 14.03
N ARG A 88 -9.76 4.60 14.52
CA ARG A 88 -10.96 5.41 14.23
C ARG A 88 -10.90 6.83 14.80
N GLY A 89 -10.02 7.08 15.75
CA GLY A 89 -9.73 8.42 16.28
C GLY A 89 -8.71 9.22 15.47
N LEU A 90 -8.07 8.60 14.47
CA LEU A 90 -7.04 9.23 13.64
C LEU A 90 -7.65 9.91 12.42
N ASP A 91 -7.13 11.09 12.08
CA ASP A 91 -7.38 11.70 10.78
C ASP A 91 -6.41 11.10 9.74
N LEU A 92 -6.82 9.99 9.12
CA LEU A 92 -5.97 9.27 8.17
C LEU A 92 -5.53 10.14 6.98
N ALA A 93 -6.31 11.17 6.61
CA ALA A 93 -5.95 12.07 5.51
C ALA A 93 -4.83 13.03 5.90
N ALA A 94 -4.70 13.35 7.19
CA ALA A 94 -3.69 14.26 7.70
C ALA A 94 -2.38 13.57 8.12
N LEU A 95 -2.37 12.24 8.29
CA LEU A 95 -1.17 11.51 8.71
C LEU A 95 -0.02 11.76 7.74
N SER A 96 1.12 12.20 8.28
CA SER A 96 2.35 12.36 7.50
C SER A 96 3.12 11.04 7.44
N GLY A 97 3.69 10.75 6.27
CA GLY A 97 4.58 9.61 6.04
C GLY A 97 5.88 10.06 5.40
N ARG A 98 6.96 9.36 5.71
CA ARG A 98 8.28 9.57 5.10
C ARG A 98 8.96 8.24 4.79
N MET A 99 9.83 8.28 3.81
CA MET A 99 10.68 7.16 3.43
C MET A 99 12.14 7.57 3.47
N THR A 100 12.99 6.70 4.01
CA THR A 100 14.44 6.82 3.92
C THR A 100 15.03 5.60 3.23
N VAL A 101 16.10 5.82 2.48
CA VAL A 101 16.97 4.77 1.93
C VAL A 101 18.37 5.00 2.50
N ASP A 102 18.94 3.98 3.14
CA ASP A 102 20.25 4.05 3.82
C ASP A 102 20.35 5.26 4.77
N GLY A 103 19.28 5.57 5.48
CA GLY A 103 19.18 6.68 6.42
C GLY A 103 19.00 8.07 5.79
N THR A 104 18.97 8.17 4.45
CA THR A 104 18.72 9.43 3.74
C THR A 104 17.25 9.54 3.39
N GLU A 105 16.57 10.64 3.78
CA GLU A 105 15.18 10.88 3.39
C GLU A 105 15.07 11.08 1.88
N VAL A 106 14.26 10.24 1.23
CA VAL A 106 14.04 10.26 -0.23
C VAL A 106 12.67 10.76 -0.62
N GLY A 107 11.76 10.90 0.34
CA GLY A 107 10.44 11.47 0.10
C GLY A 107 9.56 11.49 1.34
N LYS A 108 8.54 12.33 1.27
CA LYS A 108 7.48 12.45 2.28
C LYS A 108 6.16 12.82 1.60
N GLY A 109 5.07 12.50 2.26
CA GLY A 109 3.72 12.83 1.81
C GLY A 109 2.72 12.77 2.95
N VAL A 110 1.46 12.93 2.64
CA VAL A 110 0.36 12.90 3.60
C VAL A 110 -0.75 11.98 3.10
N GLY A 111 -1.57 11.45 4.01
CA GLY A 111 -2.63 10.50 3.64
C GLY A 111 -3.60 11.03 2.59
N SER A 112 -3.85 12.34 2.53
CA SER A 112 -4.68 12.96 1.49
C SER A 112 -4.09 12.91 0.07
N ASP A 113 -2.81 12.60 -0.09
CA ASP A 113 -2.21 12.37 -1.41
C ASP A 113 -2.80 11.12 -2.08
N ILE A 114 -3.33 10.18 -1.28
CA ILE A 114 -4.09 9.02 -1.76
C ILE A 114 -5.53 9.45 -2.06
N LEU A 115 -5.78 9.96 -3.26
CA LEU A 115 -7.12 10.33 -3.76
C LEU A 115 -7.93 11.24 -2.82
N GLY A 116 -7.26 12.09 -2.03
CA GLY A 116 -7.87 12.97 -1.03
C GLY A 116 -8.16 12.30 0.33
N HIS A 117 -8.17 10.98 0.41
CA HIS A 117 -8.31 10.21 1.64
C HIS A 117 -7.99 8.73 1.37
N PRO A 118 -7.20 8.02 2.21
CA PRO A 118 -6.83 6.62 1.99
C PRO A 118 -8.02 5.70 1.71
N PHE A 119 -9.13 5.87 2.42
CA PHE A 119 -10.33 5.07 2.18
C PHE A 119 -11.06 5.39 0.86
N ALA A 120 -10.70 6.43 0.13
CA ALA A 120 -11.24 6.63 -1.23
C ALA A 120 -10.74 5.52 -2.17
N ALA A 121 -9.47 5.11 -2.05
CA ALA A 121 -8.91 3.98 -2.80
C ALA A 121 -9.58 2.66 -2.41
N LEU A 122 -9.76 2.40 -1.11
CA LEU A 122 -10.47 1.21 -0.62
C LEU A 122 -11.92 1.16 -1.13
N THR A 123 -12.63 2.29 -1.09
CA THR A 123 -14.01 2.42 -1.59
C THR A 123 -14.09 2.07 -3.08
N TRP A 124 -13.17 2.63 -3.86
CA TRP A 124 -13.10 2.33 -5.29
C TRP A 124 -12.86 0.83 -5.53
N LEU A 125 -11.87 0.25 -4.85
CA LEU A 125 -11.53 -1.16 -4.98
C LEU A 125 -12.71 -2.07 -4.56
N ALA A 126 -13.35 -1.79 -3.42
CA ALA A 126 -14.49 -2.57 -2.91
C ALA A 126 -15.62 -2.61 -3.94
N ASN A 127 -16.00 -1.45 -4.51
CA ASN A 127 -17.03 -1.38 -5.52
C ASN A 127 -16.64 -2.13 -6.81
N ARG A 128 -15.41 -1.93 -7.30
CA ARG A 128 -14.95 -2.61 -8.52
C ARG A 128 -14.89 -4.12 -8.37
N ARG A 129 -14.39 -4.61 -7.23
CA ARG A 129 -14.35 -6.05 -6.96
C ARG A 129 -15.74 -6.64 -6.77
N ALA A 130 -16.65 -5.93 -6.10
CA ALA A 130 -18.04 -6.34 -5.95
C ALA A 130 -18.76 -6.46 -7.31
N GLU A 131 -18.60 -5.48 -8.20
CA GLU A 131 -19.13 -5.51 -9.57
C GLU A 131 -18.58 -6.69 -10.40
N ALA A 132 -17.30 -7.02 -10.21
CA ALA A 132 -16.64 -8.14 -10.88
C ALA A 132 -17.02 -9.53 -10.31
N GLY A 133 -17.82 -9.60 -9.24
CA GLY A 133 -18.13 -10.85 -8.54
C GLY A 133 -16.98 -11.42 -7.70
N LEU A 134 -15.97 -10.61 -7.41
CA LEU A 134 -14.76 -10.95 -6.64
C LEU A 134 -14.65 -10.06 -5.39
N PRO A 135 -15.63 -10.02 -4.51
CA PRO A 135 -15.66 -9.07 -3.39
C PRO A 135 -14.48 -9.25 -2.43
N LEU A 136 -14.10 -8.17 -1.75
CA LEU A 136 -13.12 -8.22 -0.67
C LEU A 136 -13.65 -9.08 0.48
N ARG A 137 -12.76 -9.87 1.08
CA ARG A 137 -13.09 -10.84 2.12
C ARG A 137 -12.42 -10.49 3.44
N ALA A 138 -13.07 -10.91 4.52
CA ALA A 138 -12.46 -10.89 5.84
C ALA A 138 -11.13 -11.67 5.85
N GLY A 139 -10.11 -11.08 6.46
CA GLY A 139 -8.76 -11.64 6.50
C GLY A 139 -7.84 -11.17 5.37
N GLU A 140 -8.35 -10.57 4.31
CA GLU A 140 -7.52 -9.91 3.30
C GLU A 140 -6.91 -8.62 3.86
N PHE A 141 -5.83 -8.17 3.25
CA PHE A 141 -5.28 -6.82 3.46
C PHE A 141 -5.23 -6.09 2.11
N VAL A 142 -5.20 -4.76 2.17
CA VAL A 142 -5.16 -3.90 0.99
C VAL A 142 -4.12 -2.80 1.24
N LEU A 143 -3.22 -2.59 0.29
CA LEU A 143 -2.37 -1.42 0.18
C LEU A 143 -3.19 -0.32 -0.52
N LEU A 144 -3.21 0.89 0.03
CA LEU A 144 -4.16 1.93 -0.38
C LEU A 144 -3.59 2.93 -1.37
N GLY A 145 -2.29 2.94 -1.57
CA GLY A 145 -1.58 3.84 -2.46
C GLY A 145 -0.40 4.52 -1.77
N SER A 146 0.62 4.84 -2.55
CA SER A 146 1.87 5.38 -2.03
C SER A 146 1.77 6.86 -1.68
N LEU A 147 2.34 7.22 -0.52
CA LEU A 147 2.53 8.61 -0.07
C LEU A 147 3.78 9.26 -0.69
N VAL A 148 4.70 8.44 -1.17
CA VAL A 148 5.99 8.85 -1.71
C VAL A 148 6.16 8.24 -3.09
N GLN A 149 6.66 9.02 -4.05
CA GLN A 149 6.96 8.48 -5.37
C GLN A 149 7.88 7.26 -5.25
N THR A 150 7.60 6.21 -6.05
CA THR A 150 8.39 4.97 -6.12
C THR A 150 9.89 5.27 -6.14
N GLN A 151 10.64 4.63 -5.27
CA GLN A 151 12.09 4.70 -5.22
C GLN A 151 12.69 3.42 -5.76
N TRP A 152 13.51 3.54 -6.80
CA TRP A 152 14.28 2.43 -7.34
C TRP A 152 15.52 2.25 -6.47
N ILE A 153 15.80 1.04 -6.04
CA ILE A 153 16.81 0.78 -5.01
C ILE A 153 17.90 -0.16 -5.49
N GLU A 154 19.08 -0.03 -4.89
CA GLU A 154 20.26 -0.83 -5.20
C GLU A 154 20.43 -2.00 -4.24
N LEU A 155 21.25 -2.96 -4.63
CA LEU A 155 21.61 -4.11 -3.79
C LEU A 155 22.22 -3.64 -2.45
N GLY A 156 21.74 -4.20 -1.37
CA GLY A 156 22.19 -3.91 0.00
C GLY A 156 21.48 -2.73 0.64
N ALA A 157 20.52 -2.09 -0.05
CA ALA A 157 19.76 -0.98 0.50
C ALA A 157 18.94 -1.38 1.72
N VAL A 158 18.85 -0.48 2.68
CA VAL A 158 17.91 -0.54 3.82
C VAL A 158 16.88 0.55 3.65
N VAL A 159 15.62 0.17 3.50
CA VAL A 159 14.49 1.08 3.34
C VAL A 159 13.72 1.14 4.65
N GLU A 160 13.43 2.35 5.10
CA GLU A 160 12.59 2.61 6.26
C GLU A 160 11.43 3.52 5.87
N VAL A 161 10.22 3.10 6.19
CA VAL A 161 8.99 3.90 6.10
C VAL A 161 8.50 4.16 7.51
N GLU A 162 8.20 5.42 7.80
CA GLU A 162 7.56 5.84 9.05
C GLU A 162 6.33 6.67 8.73
N ILE A 163 5.19 6.28 9.30
CA ILE A 163 3.93 7.00 9.19
C ILE A 163 3.48 7.38 10.60
N GLU A 164 3.16 8.65 10.78
CA GLU A 164 2.67 9.20 12.04
C GLU A 164 1.53 8.34 12.60
N GLU A 165 1.53 8.07 13.90
CA GLU A 165 0.58 7.22 14.62
C GLU A 165 0.53 5.73 14.17
N LEU A 166 1.03 5.38 12.98
CA LEU A 166 1.04 4.01 12.47
C LEU A 166 2.40 3.31 12.70
N GLY A 167 3.45 4.10 13.00
CA GLY A 167 4.77 3.58 13.33
C GLY A 167 5.65 3.32 12.11
N LYS A 168 6.61 2.40 12.28
CA LYS A 168 7.74 2.18 11.40
C LYS A 168 7.75 0.78 10.80
N VAL A 169 8.24 0.68 9.56
CA VAL A 169 8.48 -0.55 8.81
C VAL A 169 9.86 -0.48 8.17
N VAL A 170 10.58 -1.61 8.16
CA VAL A 170 11.93 -1.71 7.56
C VAL A 170 11.98 -2.85 6.57
N ALA A 171 12.66 -2.64 5.45
CA ALA A 171 12.95 -3.67 4.46
C ALA A 171 14.45 -3.66 4.11
N HIS A 172 15.04 -4.84 3.97
CA HIS A 172 16.43 -5.07 3.61
C HIS A 172 16.50 -5.79 2.26
N PHE A 173 17.40 -5.36 1.38
CA PHE A 173 17.50 -5.83 -0.01
C PHE A 173 18.91 -6.29 -0.41
#